data_a28c84ba7cb90cd1606870d67148ecbd
#
_entry.id   a28c84ba7cb90cd1606870d67148ecbd
#
_cell.length_a   1.000
_cell.length_b   1.000
_cell.length_c   1.000
_cell.angle_alpha   90.00
_cell.angle_beta   90.00
_cell.angle_gamma   90.00
#
_symmetry.space_group_name_H-M   'P 1'
#
loop_
_entity.id
_entity.type
_entity.pdbx_description
1 polymer ?
#
loop_
_entity_poly.entity_id
_entity_poly.type
_entity_poly.pdbx_seq_one_letter_code
_entity_poly.pdbx_strand_id
1 'polypeptide(L)'
;MTEDVSGCIQTMMAFDRDNVGVDNMIDEKGDKIRRVLEIYDRLLNGKIINKTEEAGRYGVNERSIQRDIDDIRIFLSDFSAMKGDAEKTVEYSRTDKGFYLTGNDGNVMTNSEILALCKILLESRAFSAKRVKGILDKLILGCAPRANMELVGELVSNEEFHYNQVSGALDSLDTLWELAACIKEQQMVDIYYIRSSDDNSPIKRTIEPVSIMFSEYYFYLQGYIVDKTGEDTFEHKYDYPAIFRVDRITDLIKKNKKYKMVYANRFEEGEFRKRVQFMTPGKLTKVKFIFYGHNCSFILDRMPTARVIECNKEKTEYTIETEVYGKGIIMWLLSQGSKIKVISPTEIVDEMKAEIKKMQKLYK
;
A
#
# COMPACT_ATOMS: atom_id res chain seq x y z
N MET A 1 -3.61 -38.29 15.24
CA MET A 1 -3.02 -38.06 16.57
C MET A 1 -3.14 -36.57 16.80
N THR A 2 -4.22 -36.23 17.46
CA THR A 2 -4.56 -34.85 17.87
C THR A 2 -4.32 -34.86 19.38
N GLU A 3 -3.22 -34.25 19.83
CA GLU A 3 -3.00 -34.03 21.26
C GLU A 3 -3.26 -32.55 21.61
N ASP A 4 -4.02 -32.47 22.59
CA ASP A 4 -4.78 -31.43 23.24
C ASP A 4 -3.85 -30.37 23.90
N VAL A 5 -3.94 -29.11 23.47
CA VAL A 5 -3.21 -27.96 24.06
C VAL A 5 -4.04 -27.31 25.19
N SER A 6 -5.16 -27.92 25.59
CA SER A 6 -6.07 -27.42 26.63
C SER A 6 -5.61 -27.70 28.07
N GLY A 7 -4.57 -28.51 28.26
CA GLY A 7 -4.13 -28.97 29.59
C GLY A 7 -3.18 -28.04 30.35
N CYS A 8 -2.62 -26.99 29.73
CA CYS A 8 -1.54 -26.24 30.35
C CYS A 8 -1.93 -24.95 31.08
N ILE A 9 -3.20 -24.54 31.02
CA ILE A 9 -3.67 -23.30 31.67
C ILE A 9 -4.35 -23.55 33.02
N GLN A 10 -4.73 -24.81 33.35
CA GLN A 10 -5.42 -25.11 34.59
C GLN A 10 -4.54 -25.55 35.78
N THR A 11 -3.22 -25.69 35.58
CA THR A 11 -2.31 -26.15 36.66
C THR A 11 -1.55 -25.03 37.37
N MET A 12 -1.84 -23.77 37.07
CA MET A 12 -1.19 -22.62 37.73
C MET A 12 -2.06 -21.87 38.77
N MET A 13 -3.18 -22.43 39.20
CA MET A 13 -4.03 -21.82 40.21
C MET A 13 -4.22 -22.72 41.45
N ALA A 14 -3.15 -23.24 41.98
CA ALA A 14 -3.17 -23.85 43.33
C ALA A 14 -1.79 -23.68 43.98
N PHE A 15 -1.51 -22.53 44.51
CA PHE A 15 -0.49 -22.35 45.52
C PHE A 15 -1.08 -21.70 46.76
N ASP A 16 -0.85 -22.38 47.84
CA ASP A 16 -1.32 -22.35 49.19
C ASP A 16 -1.27 -20.94 49.84
N ARG A 17 -2.33 -20.64 50.60
CA ARG A 17 -2.39 -19.52 51.52
C ARG A 17 -1.82 -19.99 52.83
N ASP A 18 -0.60 -19.57 53.18
CA ASP A 18 -0.15 -19.38 54.55
C ASP A 18 1.32 -18.94 54.57
N ASN A 19 1.53 -17.62 54.36
CA ASN A 19 2.73 -16.95 54.91
C ASN A 19 2.46 -15.44 55.03
N VAL A 20 1.99 -15.04 56.19
CA VAL A 20 1.59 -13.68 56.51
C VAL A 20 2.83 -12.91 56.95
N GLY A 21 3.29 -11.95 56.15
CA GLY A 21 4.21 -10.92 56.62
C GLY A 21 5.14 -10.30 55.58
N VAL A 22 5.53 -11.01 54.52
CA VAL A 22 6.43 -10.49 53.45
C VAL A 22 5.72 -10.34 52.11
N ASP A 23 4.61 -11.06 51.91
CA ASP A 23 3.83 -11.05 50.69
C ASP A 23 3.07 -9.75 50.43
N ASN A 24 2.61 -9.03 51.44
CA ASN A 24 1.82 -7.80 51.26
C ASN A 24 2.58 -6.66 50.58
N MET A 25 3.90 -6.54 50.75
CA MET A 25 4.68 -5.45 50.07
C MET A 25 5.02 -5.81 48.62
N ILE A 26 5.10 -7.09 48.27
CA ILE A 26 5.34 -7.56 46.90
C ILE A 26 4.05 -7.49 46.11
N ASP A 27 2.93 -7.83 46.71
CA ASP A 27 1.58 -7.82 46.13
C ASP A 27 1.11 -6.37 45.82
N GLU A 28 1.28 -5.41 46.78
CA GLU A 28 0.91 -4.01 46.56
C GLU A 28 1.72 -3.34 45.42
N LYS A 29 3.02 -3.66 45.24
CA LYS A 29 3.84 -3.16 44.15
C LYS A 29 3.45 -3.79 42.81
N GLY A 30 3.16 -5.08 42.80
CA GLY A 30 2.66 -5.80 41.62
C GLY A 30 1.33 -5.24 41.15
N ASP A 31 0.41 -5.02 42.06
CA ASP A 31 -0.90 -4.44 41.75
C ASP A 31 -0.81 -2.99 41.25
N LYS A 32 0.11 -2.17 41.80
CA LYS A 32 0.36 -0.81 41.27
C LYS A 32 0.87 -0.85 39.85
N ILE A 33 1.88 -1.66 39.55
CA ILE A 33 2.46 -1.74 38.19
C ILE A 33 1.40 -2.20 37.20
N ARG A 34 0.66 -3.22 37.52
CA ARG A 34 -0.46 -3.73 36.70
C ARG A 34 -1.49 -2.63 36.43
N ARG A 35 -1.90 -1.89 37.45
CA ARG A 35 -2.87 -0.80 37.33
C ARG A 35 -2.36 0.31 36.43
N VAL A 36 -1.12 0.76 36.62
CA VAL A 36 -0.50 1.80 35.77
C VAL A 36 -0.46 1.37 34.31
N LEU A 37 -0.05 0.12 34.03
CA LEU A 37 -0.01 -0.42 32.68
C LEU A 37 -1.39 -0.54 32.04
N GLU A 38 -2.41 -1.00 32.79
CA GLU A 38 -3.79 -1.10 32.30
C GLU A 38 -4.40 0.30 32.04
N ILE A 39 -4.11 1.31 32.89
CA ILE A 39 -4.52 2.70 32.64
C ILE A 39 -3.83 3.24 31.41
N TYR A 40 -2.52 3.01 31.27
CA TYR A 40 -1.74 3.47 30.12
C TYR A 40 -2.21 2.84 28.82
N ASP A 41 -2.45 1.52 28.79
CA ASP A 41 -3.00 0.83 27.61
C ASP A 41 -4.35 1.42 27.20
N ARG A 42 -5.22 1.71 28.17
CA ARG A 42 -6.53 2.32 27.88
C ARG A 42 -6.43 3.75 27.37
N LEU A 43 -5.48 4.53 27.88
CA LEU A 43 -5.17 5.87 27.35
C LEU A 43 -4.64 5.79 25.90
N LEU A 44 -3.76 4.85 25.61
CA LEU A 44 -3.28 4.59 24.25
C LEU A 44 -4.40 4.21 23.29
N ASN A 45 -5.40 3.49 23.78
CA ASN A 45 -6.62 3.11 23.03
C ASN A 45 -7.69 4.23 23.00
N GLY A 46 -7.32 5.48 23.31
CA GLY A 46 -8.21 6.64 23.23
C GLY A 46 -9.33 6.68 24.27
N LYS A 47 -9.24 5.88 25.36
CA LYS A 47 -10.25 5.91 26.44
C LYS A 47 -9.99 7.06 27.39
N ILE A 48 -11.09 7.65 27.84
CA ILE A 48 -11.08 8.69 28.89
C ILE A 48 -11.06 7.98 30.25
N ILE A 49 -10.15 8.38 31.12
CA ILE A 49 -9.93 7.78 32.44
C ILE A 49 -10.52 8.70 33.51
N ASN A 50 -11.62 8.25 34.13
CA ASN A 50 -12.24 8.97 35.24
C ASN A 50 -11.68 8.46 36.59
N LYS A 51 -11.15 9.39 37.42
CA LYS A 51 -10.51 8.99 38.69
C LYS A 51 -11.41 8.26 39.65
N THR A 52 -12.64 8.69 39.77
CA THR A 52 -13.62 8.09 40.71
C THR A 52 -13.99 6.67 40.27
N GLU A 53 -14.21 6.47 38.97
CA GLU A 53 -14.52 5.17 38.42
C GLU A 53 -13.33 4.19 38.57
N GLU A 54 -12.13 4.67 38.26
CA GLU A 54 -10.93 3.84 38.37
C GLU A 54 -10.56 3.54 39.82
N ALA A 55 -10.76 4.51 40.73
CA ALA A 55 -10.58 4.28 42.16
C ALA A 55 -11.53 3.15 42.70
N GLY A 56 -12.79 3.16 42.25
CA GLY A 56 -13.73 2.08 42.54
C GLY A 56 -13.35 0.76 41.90
N ARG A 57 -12.86 0.78 40.67
CA ARG A 57 -12.46 -0.44 39.90
C ARG A 57 -11.29 -1.17 40.53
N TYR A 58 -10.31 -0.44 41.04
CA TYR A 58 -9.10 -1.02 41.62
C TYR A 58 -9.11 -1.06 43.15
N GLY A 59 -10.17 -0.60 43.80
CA GLY A 59 -10.27 -0.58 45.24
C GLY A 59 -9.28 0.35 45.94
N VAL A 60 -8.86 1.43 45.27
CA VAL A 60 -7.88 2.43 45.75
C VAL A 60 -8.52 3.81 45.87
N ASN A 61 -7.83 4.75 46.52
CA ASN A 61 -8.32 6.12 46.57
C ASN A 61 -7.99 6.91 45.31
N GLU A 62 -8.71 8.00 45.02
CA GLU A 62 -8.51 8.83 43.84
C GLU A 62 -7.10 9.49 43.78
N ARG A 63 -6.46 9.69 44.95
CA ARG A 63 -5.08 10.20 45.00
C ARG A 63 -4.07 9.18 44.44
N SER A 64 -4.36 7.87 44.64
CA SER A 64 -3.53 6.83 44.01
C SER A 64 -3.64 6.84 42.50
N ILE A 65 -4.86 6.95 41.97
CA ILE A 65 -5.08 7.09 40.51
C ILE A 65 -4.43 8.35 39.98
N GLN A 66 -4.49 9.49 40.70
CA GLN A 66 -3.81 10.71 40.27
C GLN A 66 -2.29 10.50 40.18
N ARG A 67 -1.67 9.84 41.15
CA ARG A 67 -0.24 9.51 41.12
C ARG A 67 0.12 8.60 39.95
N ASP A 68 -0.71 7.61 39.67
CA ASP A 68 -0.50 6.72 38.54
C ASP A 68 -0.53 7.48 37.20
N ILE A 69 -1.44 8.45 37.07
CA ILE A 69 -1.51 9.34 35.88
C ILE A 69 -0.27 10.24 35.80
N ASP A 70 0.21 10.75 36.93
CA ASP A 70 1.40 11.58 36.97
C ASP A 70 2.67 10.76 36.65
N ASP A 71 2.76 9.52 37.12
CA ASP A 71 3.82 8.57 36.73
C ASP A 71 3.82 8.32 35.20
N ILE A 72 2.63 8.15 34.59
CA ILE A 72 2.49 8.00 33.14
C ILE A 72 2.93 9.27 32.40
N ARG A 73 2.61 10.47 32.91
CA ARG A 73 3.07 11.75 32.33
C ARG A 73 4.60 11.85 32.31
N ILE A 74 5.23 11.54 33.44
CA ILE A 74 6.70 11.55 33.57
C ILE A 74 7.31 10.57 32.57
N PHE A 75 6.81 9.34 32.52
CA PHE A 75 7.27 8.33 31.55
C PHE A 75 7.15 8.82 30.10
N LEU A 76 6.02 9.42 29.73
CA LEU A 76 5.80 9.94 28.38
C LEU A 76 6.75 11.09 28.03
N SER A 77 6.97 12.02 28.97
CA SER A 77 7.91 13.13 28.79
C SER A 77 9.34 12.63 28.58
N ASP A 78 9.82 11.71 29.44
CA ASP A 78 11.16 11.14 29.33
C ASP A 78 11.32 10.35 28.02
N PHE A 79 10.31 9.59 27.62
CA PHE A 79 10.34 8.80 26.38
C PHE A 79 10.34 9.69 25.13
N SER A 80 9.57 10.79 25.12
CA SER A 80 9.55 11.76 24.02
C SER A 80 10.90 12.47 23.89
N ALA A 81 11.50 12.87 25.02
CA ALA A 81 12.83 13.48 25.03
C ALA A 81 13.93 12.56 24.48
N MET A 82 13.85 11.25 24.74
CA MET A 82 14.81 10.26 24.22
C MET A 82 14.68 9.99 22.73
N LYS A 83 13.46 10.08 22.17
CA LYS A 83 13.19 9.76 20.74
C LYS A 83 13.15 10.98 19.82
N GLY A 84 13.02 12.20 20.35
CA GLY A 84 12.82 13.41 19.55
C GLY A 84 11.44 13.46 18.87
N ASP A 85 10.48 12.68 19.37
CA ASP A 85 9.10 12.65 18.87
C ASP A 85 8.26 13.79 19.48
N ALA A 86 7.09 14.07 18.88
CA ALA A 86 6.14 15.02 19.42
C ALA A 86 5.74 14.64 20.86
N GLU A 87 5.71 15.64 21.75
CA GLU A 87 5.46 15.45 23.18
C GLU A 87 4.05 14.87 23.42
N LYS A 88 3.99 13.61 23.83
CA LYS A 88 2.75 12.98 24.30
C LYS A 88 2.56 13.30 25.77
N THR A 89 1.37 13.71 26.15
CA THR A 89 1.04 13.96 27.55
C THR A 89 -0.42 13.56 27.87
N VAL A 90 -0.72 13.43 29.15
CA VAL A 90 -2.09 13.13 29.61
C VAL A 90 -2.72 14.41 30.11
N GLU A 91 -3.78 14.88 29.48
CA GLU A 91 -4.53 16.07 29.85
C GLU A 91 -5.89 15.73 30.48
N TYR A 92 -6.49 16.72 31.16
CA TYR A 92 -7.80 16.57 31.76
C TYR A 92 -8.87 17.31 30.94
N SER A 93 -9.87 16.58 30.44
CA SER A 93 -11.06 17.15 29.82
C SER A 93 -12.12 17.48 30.88
N ARG A 94 -12.51 18.78 30.93
CA ARG A 94 -13.60 19.21 31.81
C ARG A 94 -14.97 18.75 31.29
N THR A 95 -15.11 18.65 29.98
CA THR A 95 -16.35 18.20 29.33
C THR A 95 -16.64 16.74 29.61
N ASP A 96 -15.61 15.90 29.46
CA ASP A 96 -15.72 14.45 29.63
C ASP A 96 -15.41 13.97 31.04
N LYS A 97 -15.03 14.91 31.93
CA LYS A 97 -14.70 14.68 33.35
C LYS A 97 -13.63 13.59 33.56
N GLY A 98 -12.63 13.54 32.69
CA GLY A 98 -11.62 12.49 32.73
C GLY A 98 -10.31 12.88 32.04
N PHE A 99 -9.31 12.04 32.20
CA PHE A 99 -7.99 12.19 31.61
C PHE A 99 -7.94 11.46 30.27
N TYR A 100 -7.28 12.08 29.29
CA TYR A 100 -7.07 11.53 27.95
C TYR A 100 -5.62 11.80 27.49
N LEU A 101 -5.13 10.99 26.57
CA LEU A 101 -3.80 11.12 25.99
C LEU A 101 -3.82 12.12 24.86
N THR A 102 -2.96 13.17 24.91
CA THR A 102 -2.74 14.14 23.83
C THR A 102 -1.44 13.85 23.08
N GLY A 103 -1.26 14.48 21.93
CA GLY A 103 -0.05 14.33 21.12
C GLY A 103 0.02 13.05 20.28
N ASN A 104 -1.08 12.33 20.19
CA ASN A 104 -1.18 11.16 19.29
C ASN A 104 -1.73 11.52 17.90
N ASP A 105 -2.14 12.79 17.71
CA ASP A 105 -2.95 13.24 16.58
C ASP A 105 -2.18 13.35 15.26
N GLY A 106 -0.84 13.26 15.28
CA GLY A 106 -0.02 13.41 14.08
C GLY A 106 0.45 12.12 13.41
N ASN A 107 0.42 10.98 14.11
CA ASN A 107 1.00 9.72 13.61
C ASN A 107 0.02 8.55 13.56
N VAL A 108 -1.23 8.72 13.98
CA VAL A 108 -2.27 7.70 13.93
C VAL A 108 -3.26 8.06 12.84
N MET A 109 -3.54 7.11 11.97
CA MET A 109 -4.51 7.30 10.90
C MET A 109 -5.90 7.56 11.47
N THR A 110 -6.64 8.49 10.87
CA THR A 110 -8.04 8.71 11.18
C THR A 110 -8.90 7.55 10.67
N ASN A 111 -10.08 7.35 11.26
CA ASN A 111 -11.02 6.32 10.82
C ASN A 111 -11.43 6.50 9.35
N SER A 112 -11.53 7.74 8.87
CA SER A 112 -11.82 8.05 7.46
C SER A 112 -10.68 7.62 6.53
N GLU A 113 -9.43 7.81 6.93
CA GLU A 113 -8.25 7.36 6.18
C GLU A 113 -8.20 5.82 6.15
N ILE A 114 -8.45 5.16 7.28
CA ILE A 114 -8.48 3.70 7.35
C ILE A 114 -9.61 3.15 6.46
N LEU A 115 -10.83 3.72 6.54
CA LEU A 115 -11.94 3.32 5.67
C LEU A 115 -11.59 3.51 4.18
N ALA A 116 -11.03 4.65 3.81
CA ALA A 116 -10.62 4.93 2.43
C ALA A 116 -9.57 3.92 1.94
N LEU A 117 -8.56 3.60 2.77
CA LEU A 117 -7.57 2.59 2.42
C LEU A 117 -8.16 1.19 2.30
N CYS A 118 -9.07 0.80 3.18
CA CYS A 118 -9.79 -0.48 3.07
C CYS A 118 -10.54 -0.58 1.74
N LYS A 119 -11.26 0.48 1.33
CA LYS A 119 -12.00 0.53 0.05
C LYS A 119 -11.06 0.42 -1.15
N ILE A 120 -9.96 1.18 -1.17
CA ILE A 120 -8.95 1.12 -2.24
C ILE A 120 -8.31 -0.27 -2.30
N LEU A 121 -8.01 -0.86 -1.14
CA LEU A 121 -7.39 -2.18 -1.06
C LEU A 121 -8.32 -3.27 -1.62
N LEU A 122 -9.60 -3.25 -1.26
CA LEU A 122 -10.61 -4.19 -1.78
C LEU A 122 -10.78 -4.04 -3.29
N GLU A 123 -10.91 -2.81 -3.80
CA GLU A 123 -11.06 -2.53 -5.25
C GLU A 123 -9.81 -2.93 -6.04
N SER A 124 -8.62 -2.91 -5.43
CA SER A 124 -7.38 -3.31 -6.10
C SER A 124 -7.37 -4.77 -6.56
N ARG A 125 -8.06 -5.66 -5.86
CA ARG A 125 -8.14 -7.12 -6.12
C ARG A 125 -6.78 -7.82 -6.28
N ALA A 126 -5.71 -7.14 -5.85
CA ALA A 126 -4.31 -7.53 -6.11
C ALA A 126 -3.83 -8.69 -5.23
N PHE A 127 -4.50 -8.94 -4.12
CA PHE A 127 -4.09 -9.92 -3.11
C PHE A 127 -5.04 -11.11 -3.07
N SER A 128 -4.55 -12.27 -2.59
CA SER A 128 -5.44 -13.39 -2.29
C SER A 128 -6.48 -12.99 -1.23
N ALA A 129 -7.64 -13.63 -1.22
CA ALA A 129 -8.70 -13.36 -0.24
C ALA A 129 -8.20 -13.49 1.21
N LYS A 130 -7.35 -14.49 1.48
CA LYS A 130 -6.71 -14.67 2.79
C LYS A 130 -5.77 -13.51 3.12
N ARG A 131 -4.99 -13.05 2.15
CA ARG A 131 -4.00 -11.98 2.36
C ARG A 131 -4.69 -10.63 2.56
N VAL A 132 -5.68 -10.28 1.73
CA VAL A 132 -6.41 -9.01 1.86
C VAL A 132 -7.13 -8.93 3.20
N LYS A 133 -7.78 -10.02 3.64
CA LYS A 133 -8.40 -10.08 4.98
C LYS A 133 -7.40 -9.76 6.08
N GLY A 134 -6.24 -10.42 6.10
CA GLY A 134 -5.22 -10.17 7.12
C GLY A 134 -4.63 -8.75 7.10
N ILE A 135 -4.65 -8.07 5.96
CA ILE A 135 -4.25 -6.65 5.86
C ILE A 135 -5.37 -5.75 6.37
N LEU A 136 -6.63 -6.03 5.98
CA LEU A 136 -7.81 -5.29 6.46
C LEU A 136 -7.93 -5.36 7.98
N ASP A 137 -7.81 -6.55 8.56
CA ASP A 137 -7.86 -6.74 10.02
C ASP A 137 -6.82 -5.85 10.73
N LYS A 138 -5.59 -5.76 10.20
CA LYS A 138 -4.54 -4.90 10.76
C LYS A 138 -4.84 -3.41 10.61
N LEU A 139 -5.41 -2.99 9.48
CA LEU A 139 -5.83 -1.61 9.27
C LEU A 139 -6.96 -1.23 10.22
N ILE A 140 -7.97 -2.09 10.36
CA ILE A 140 -9.11 -1.86 11.25
C ILE A 140 -8.67 -1.82 12.72
N LEU A 141 -7.72 -2.69 13.13
CA LEU A 141 -7.11 -2.63 14.47
C LEU A 141 -6.41 -1.29 14.76
N GLY A 142 -6.02 -0.54 13.72
CA GLY A 142 -5.50 0.83 13.85
C GLY A 142 -6.56 1.88 14.20
N CYS A 143 -7.86 1.55 14.09
CA CYS A 143 -8.93 2.46 14.48
C CYS A 143 -8.97 2.68 15.99
N ALA A 144 -9.11 3.91 16.42
CA ALA A 144 -9.36 4.26 17.82
C ALA A 144 -10.61 5.16 17.88
N PRO A 145 -11.53 4.95 18.81
CA PRO A 145 -11.64 3.87 19.81
C PRO A 145 -12.25 2.57 19.23
N ARG A 146 -12.40 1.52 20.06
CA ARG A 146 -12.91 0.21 19.62
C ARG A 146 -14.27 0.25 18.92
N ALA A 147 -15.18 1.13 19.32
CA ALA A 147 -16.48 1.30 18.65
C ALA A 147 -16.31 1.66 17.15
N ASN A 148 -15.25 2.37 16.80
CA ASN A 148 -14.96 2.72 15.40
C ASN A 148 -14.42 1.52 14.61
N MET A 149 -13.74 0.58 15.27
CA MET A 149 -13.28 -0.67 14.63
C MET A 149 -14.48 -1.51 14.17
N GLU A 150 -15.51 -1.64 15.03
CA GLU A 150 -16.75 -2.34 14.69
C GLU A 150 -17.45 -1.65 13.50
N LEU A 151 -17.61 -0.32 13.57
CA LEU A 151 -18.23 0.45 12.51
C LEU A 151 -17.48 0.33 11.17
N VAL A 152 -16.16 0.48 11.16
CA VAL A 152 -15.35 0.34 9.94
C VAL A 152 -15.43 -1.09 9.41
N GLY A 153 -15.36 -2.09 10.29
CA GLY A 153 -15.52 -3.50 9.95
C GLY A 153 -16.86 -3.79 9.27
N GLU A 154 -17.97 -3.27 9.81
CA GLU A 154 -19.31 -3.41 9.21
C GLU A 154 -19.39 -2.75 7.83
N LEU A 155 -18.82 -1.54 7.67
CA LEU A 155 -18.82 -0.80 6.41
C LEU A 155 -18.04 -1.49 5.28
N VAL A 156 -17.10 -2.37 5.59
CA VAL A 156 -16.31 -3.10 4.58
C VAL A 156 -16.70 -4.58 4.47
N SER A 157 -17.45 -5.12 5.42
CA SER A 157 -17.76 -6.56 5.54
C SER A 157 -18.42 -7.16 4.30
N ASN A 158 -19.36 -6.44 3.68
CA ASN A 158 -20.04 -6.92 2.48
C ASN A 158 -19.09 -7.06 1.28
N GLU A 159 -18.22 -6.07 1.08
CA GLU A 159 -17.22 -6.10 0.00
C GLU A 159 -16.13 -7.14 0.27
N GLU A 160 -15.74 -7.33 1.53
CA GLU A 160 -14.81 -8.38 1.93
C GLU A 160 -15.40 -9.77 1.67
N PHE A 161 -16.67 -9.99 2.00
CA PHE A 161 -17.36 -11.26 1.76
C PHE A 161 -17.47 -11.59 0.27
N HIS A 162 -17.74 -10.60 -0.57
CA HIS A 162 -17.83 -10.76 -2.03
C HIS A 162 -16.51 -10.48 -2.76
N TYR A 163 -15.40 -10.44 -2.03
CA TYR A 163 -14.10 -10.16 -2.62
C TYR A 163 -13.72 -11.20 -3.67
N ASN A 164 -13.52 -10.72 -4.90
CA ASN A 164 -13.16 -11.55 -6.03
C ASN A 164 -11.73 -11.23 -6.48
N GLN A 165 -10.77 -12.01 -6.01
CA GLN A 165 -9.37 -11.86 -6.39
C GLN A 165 -9.13 -12.14 -7.88
N VAL A 166 -8.12 -11.50 -8.48
CA VAL A 166 -7.67 -11.82 -9.84
C VAL A 166 -6.86 -13.12 -9.86
N SER A 167 -6.71 -13.74 -11.05
CA SER A 167 -5.97 -15.00 -11.19
C SER A 167 -4.50 -14.93 -10.78
N GLY A 168 -3.88 -13.73 -10.88
CA GLY A 168 -2.51 -13.48 -10.44
C GLY A 168 -2.44 -12.71 -9.12
N ALA A 169 -3.43 -12.88 -8.23
CA ALA A 169 -3.45 -12.24 -6.92
C ALA A 169 -2.30 -12.74 -6.04
N LEU A 170 -1.58 -11.80 -5.40
CA LEU A 170 -0.43 -12.13 -4.57
C LEU A 170 -0.85 -12.69 -3.21
N ASP A 171 -0.31 -13.83 -2.85
CA ASP A 171 -0.43 -14.41 -1.51
C ASP A 171 0.78 -14.06 -0.63
N SER A 172 2.00 -14.08 -1.17
CA SER A 172 3.21 -13.58 -0.49
C SER A 172 3.63 -12.22 -1.02
N LEU A 173 4.18 -11.38 -0.14
CA LEU A 173 4.77 -10.09 -0.45
C LEU A 173 6.32 -10.15 -0.45
N ASP A 174 6.90 -11.32 -0.23
CA ASP A 174 8.35 -11.49 -0.10
C ASP A 174 9.08 -11.09 -1.38
N THR A 175 8.57 -11.52 -2.55
CA THR A 175 9.14 -11.13 -3.85
C THR A 175 9.13 -9.62 -4.06
N LEU A 176 8.06 -8.92 -3.64
CA LEU A 176 8.02 -7.45 -3.71
C LEU A 176 9.08 -6.81 -2.84
N TRP A 177 9.25 -7.33 -1.61
CA TRP A 177 10.25 -6.82 -0.68
C TRP A 177 11.67 -7.08 -1.15
N GLU A 178 11.94 -8.27 -1.66
CA GLU A 178 13.25 -8.63 -2.23
C GLU A 178 13.61 -7.78 -3.44
N LEU A 179 12.66 -7.55 -4.35
CA LEU A 179 12.84 -6.66 -5.49
C LEU A 179 13.12 -5.22 -5.06
N ALA A 180 12.37 -4.72 -4.05
CA ALA A 180 12.59 -3.38 -3.50
C ALA A 180 13.98 -3.23 -2.89
N ALA A 181 14.47 -4.25 -2.19
CA ALA A 181 15.83 -4.27 -1.66
C ALA A 181 16.89 -4.25 -2.80
N CYS A 182 16.69 -5.05 -3.85
CA CYS A 182 17.60 -5.05 -5.01
C CYS A 182 17.63 -3.70 -5.73
N ILE A 183 16.49 -3.02 -5.87
CA ILE A 183 16.41 -1.67 -6.44
C ILE A 183 17.20 -0.68 -5.57
N LYS A 184 16.98 -0.70 -4.25
CA LYS A 184 17.68 0.19 -3.30
C LYS A 184 19.20 -0.02 -3.34
N GLU A 185 19.64 -1.27 -3.44
CA GLU A 185 21.06 -1.64 -3.48
C GLU A 185 21.67 -1.56 -4.88
N GLN A 186 20.89 -1.23 -5.90
CA GLN A 186 21.29 -1.25 -7.31
C GLN A 186 21.88 -2.60 -7.72
N GLN A 187 21.26 -3.69 -7.28
CA GLN A 187 21.71 -5.05 -7.48
C GLN A 187 21.01 -5.69 -8.67
N MET A 188 21.79 -6.23 -9.61
CA MET A 188 21.27 -7.01 -10.74
C MET A 188 20.60 -8.30 -10.26
N VAL A 189 19.55 -8.71 -10.96
CA VAL A 189 18.82 -9.94 -10.67
C VAL A 189 18.61 -10.78 -11.93
N ASP A 190 18.62 -12.09 -11.76
CA ASP A 190 18.06 -13.01 -12.75
C ASP A 190 16.64 -13.34 -12.32
N ILE A 191 15.66 -13.12 -13.20
CA ILE A 191 14.28 -13.55 -12.99
C ILE A 191 13.91 -14.68 -13.95
N TYR A 192 13.09 -15.60 -13.48
CA TYR A 192 12.41 -16.60 -14.31
C TYR A 192 10.97 -16.15 -14.49
N TYR A 193 10.60 -15.85 -15.72
CA TYR A 193 9.37 -15.12 -16.05
C TYR A 193 8.48 -15.91 -17.02
N ILE A 194 7.20 -16.10 -16.68
CA ILE A 194 6.20 -16.72 -17.54
C ILE A 194 5.54 -15.67 -18.42
N ARG A 195 5.65 -15.80 -19.74
CA ARG A 195 4.93 -14.94 -20.69
C ARG A 195 3.46 -15.35 -20.83
N SER A 196 2.63 -14.39 -21.28
CA SER A 196 1.22 -14.68 -21.64
C SER A 196 1.05 -15.53 -22.90
N SER A 197 2.10 -15.82 -23.64
CA SER A 197 2.06 -16.63 -24.86
C SER A 197 2.15 -18.10 -24.51
N ASP A 198 1.53 -18.91 -25.30
CA ASP A 198 1.11 -20.30 -25.34
C ASP A 198 1.95 -21.40 -24.64
N ASP A 199 3.17 -21.12 -24.27
CA ASP A 199 4.04 -22.06 -23.58
C ASP A 199 4.38 -21.52 -22.18
N ASN A 200 3.73 -22.03 -21.15
CA ASN A 200 3.93 -21.63 -19.74
C ASN A 200 5.36 -21.87 -19.21
N SER A 201 6.33 -22.12 -20.08
CA SER A 201 7.71 -22.30 -19.66
C SER A 201 8.36 -20.99 -19.26
N PRO A 202 8.97 -20.94 -18.05
CA PRO A 202 9.64 -19.72 -17.58
C PRO A 202 10.89 -19.42 -18.41
N ILE A 203 11.03 -18.20 -18.84
CA ILE A 203 12.24 -17.70 -19.51
C ILE A 203 13.10 -16.93 -18.54
N LYS A 204 14.39 -17.22 -18.55
CA LYS A 204 15.38 -16.46 -17.77
C LYS A 204 15.64 -15.09 -18.39
N ARG A 205 15.67 -14.05 -17.55
CA ARG A 205 16.10 -12.69 -17.90
C ARG A 205 17.02 -12.12 -16.84
N THR A 206 18.14 -11.56 -17.25
CA THR A 206 18.98 -10.73 -16.37
C THR A 206 18.51 -9.29 -16.46
N ILE A 207 18.30 -8.65 -15.31
CA ILE A 207 17.63 -7.35 -15.22
C ILE A 207 18.39 -6.45 -14.25
N GLU A 208 18.46 -5.17 -14.60
CA GLU A 208 18.72 -4.06 -13.69
C GLU A 208 17.37 -3.50 -13.23
N PRO A 209 16.88 -3.88 -12.03
CA PRO A 209 15.57 -3.46 -11.55
C PRO A 209 15.60 -1.99 -11.16
N VAL A 210 14.61 -1.19 -11.57
CA VAL A 210 14.60 0.27 -11.35
C VAL A 210 13.41 0.77 -10.55
N SER A 211 12.25 0.13 -10.64
CA SER A 211 11.09 0.47 -9.80
C SER A 211 10.04 -0.66 -9.74
N ILE A 212 9.14 -0.55 -8.77
CA ILE A 212 7.94 -1.39 -8.64
C ILE A 212 6.73 -0.48 -8.68
N MET A 213 5.78 -0.77 -9.57
CA MET A 213 4.54 -0.01 -9.69
C MET A 213 3.33 -0.92 -9.50
N PHE A 214 2.26 -0.36 -8.93
CA PHE A 214 0.93 -0.97 -8.97
C PHE A 214 0.09 -0.28 -10.05
N SER A 215 -0.56 -1.07 -10.90
CA SER A 215 -1.49 -0.56 -11.91
C SER A 215 -2.65 -1.53 -12.10
N GLU A 216 -3.85 -1.00 -12.05
CA GLU A 216 -5.10 -1.75 -12.14
C GLU A 216 -5.19 -2.85 -11.07
N TYR A 217 -4.76 -4.07 -11.38
CA TYR A 217 -4.89 -5.24 -10.48
C TYR A 217 -3.55 -5.88 -10.11
N TYR A 218 -2.43 -5.41 -10.69
CA TYR A 218 -1.15 -6.11 -10.57
C TYR A 218 -0.01 -5.21 -10.16
N PHE A 219 0.97 -5.82 -9.50
CA PHE A 219 2.27 -5.21 -9.30
C PHE A 219 3.18 -5.50 -10.49
N TYR A 220 3.93 -4.51 -10.90
CA TYR A 220 4.84 -4.55 -12.03
C TYR A 220 6.24 -4.13 -11.61
N LEU A 221 7.23 -4.94 -11.99
CA LEU A 221 8.63 -4.59 -11.95
C LEU A 221 9.01 -3.89 -13.26
N GLN A 222 9.62 -2.71 -13.17
CA GLN A 222 10.33 -2.10 -14.29
C GLN A 222 11.82 -2.38 -14.13
N GLY A 223 12.48 -2.70 -15.23
CA GLY A 223 13.92 -2.94 -15.25
C GLY A 223 14.48 -3.04 -16.65
N TYR A 224 15.74 -2.66 -16.81
CA TYR A 224 16.43 -2.83 -18.07
C TYR A 224 16.86 -4.28 -18.24
N ILE A 225 16.45 -4.91 -19.34
CA ILE A 225 16.99 -6.22 -19.72
C ILE A 225 18.42 -5.99 -20.15
N VAL A 226 19.35 -6.78 -19.61
CA VAL A 226 20.76 -6.74 -19.97
C VAL A 226 21.20 -8.08 -20.56
N ASP A 227 21.93 -7.98 -21.65
CA ASP A 227 22.60 -9.13 -22.27
C ASP A 227 24.09 -9.10 -21.91
N LYS A 228 24.67 -10.27 -21.62
CA LYS A 228 26.09 -10.41 -21.29
C LYS A 228 26.90 -10.29 -22.58
N THR A 229 27.78 -9.29 -22.69
CA THR A 229 28.59 -9.02 -23.89
C THR A 229 30.07 -9.38 -23.72
N GLY A 230 30.51 -9.64 -22.48
CA GLY A 230 31.88 -10.07 -22.16
C GLY A 230 31.94 -10.83 -20.84
N GLU A 231 33.16 -11.04 -20.34
CA GLU A 231 33.35 -11.83 -19.10
C GLU A 231 32.57 -11.22 -17.92
N ASP A 232 32.57 -9.87 -17.85
CA ASP A 232 31.93 -9.12 -16.77
C ASP A 232 31.21 -7.84 -17.26
N THR A 233 30.93 -7.75 -18.55
CA THR A 233 30.26 -6.62 -19.20
C THR A 233 28.83 -6.99 -19.57
N PHE A 234 27.92 -6.02 -19.38
CA PHE A 234 26.51 -6.15 -19.70
C PHE A 234 26.06 -4.90 -20.44
N GLU A 235 25.21 -5.06 -21.42
CA GLU A 235 24.62 -3.97 -22.19
C GLU A 235 23.10 -4.04 -22.17
N HIS A 236 22.47 -2.86 -22.15
CA HIS A 236 21.01 -2.80 -22.21
C HIS A 236 20.53 -3.29 -23.58
N LYS A 237 19.62 -4.23 -23.57
CA LYS A 237 18.99 -4.76 -24.78
C LYS A 237 18.12 -3.72 -25.48
N TYR A 238 17.52 -2.82 -24.71
CA TYR A 238 16.65 -1.74 -25.17
C TYR A 238 17.02 -0.44 -24.46
N ASP A 239 16.75 0.69 -25.10
CA ASP A 239 16.92 2.03 -24.54
C ASP A 239 15.82 2.47 -23.57
N TYR A 240 14.89 1.58 -23.25
CA TYR A 240 13.79 1.78 -22.31
C TYR A 240 13.62 0.54 -21.40
N PRO A 241 13.07 0.71 -20.18
CA PRO A 241 12.86 -0.41 -19.27
C PRO A 241 11.73 -1.32 -19.76
N ALA A 242 11.94 -2.61 -19.65
CA ALA A 242 10.90 -3.62 -19.79
C ALA A 242 10.00 -3.62 -18.55
N ILE A 243 8.78 -4.14 -18.71
CA ILE A 243 7.77 -4.21 -17.66
C ILE A 243 7.38 -5.68 -17.44
N PHE A 244 7.46 -6.14 -16.20
CA PHE A 244 7.19 -7.53 -15.81
C PHE A 244 6.12 -7.56 -14.72
N ARG A 245 5.09 -8.36 -14.89
CA ARG A 245 4.12 -8.62 -13.81
C ARG A 245 4.80 -9.45 -12.74
N VAL A 246 4.74 -9.00 -11.49
CA VAL A 246 5.43 -9.66 -10.37
C VAL A 246 4.88 -11.07 -10.10
N ASP A 247 3.56 -11.27 -10.25
CA ASP A 247 2.90 -12.57 -10.09
C ASP A 247 3.34 -13.64 -11.12
N ARG A 248 4.02 -13.23 -12.19
CA ARG A 248 4.57 -14.13 -13.22
C ARG A 248 6.05 -14.41 -13.05
N ILE A 249 6.68 -13.86 -12.03
CA ILE A 249 8.05 -14.17 -11.66
C ILE A 249 8.01 -15.43 -10.80
N THR A 250 8.49 -16.53 -11.33
CA THR A 250 8.50 -17.83 -10.64
C THR A 250 9.69 -18.02 -9.74
N ASP A 251 10.81 -17.36 -10.05
CA ASP A 251 12.03 -17.40 -9.26
C ASP A 251 12.84 -16.13 -9.46
N LEU A 252 13.58 -15.72 -8.41
CA LEU A 252 14.40 -14.52 -8.37
C LEU A 252 15.76 -14.86 -7.75
N ILE A 253 16.83 -14.65 -8.52
CA ILE A 253 18.20 -14.90 -8.09
C ILE A 253 18.97 -13.58 -8.08
N LYS A 254 19.40 -13.14 -6.90
CA LYS A 254 20.26 -11.97 -6.74
C LYS A 254 21.65 -12.27 -7.28
N LYS A 255 22.15 -11.43 -8.18
CA LYS A 255 23.51 -11.56 -8.71
C LYS A 255 24.49 -10.80 -7.80
N ASN A 256 25.70 -11.34 -7.63
CA ASN A 256 26.74 -10.59 -6.93
C ASN A 256 27.35 -9.49 -7.84
N LYS A 257 26.48 -8.70 -8.46
CA LYS A 257 26.85 -7.59 -9.35
C LYS A 257 25.89 -6.42 -9.16
N LYS A 258 26.49 -5.23 -8.99
CA LYS A 258 25.76 -3.97 -8.91
C LYS A 258 25.85 -3.22 -10.23
N TYR A 259 24.79 -2.53 -10.60
CA TYR A 259 24.80 -1.56 -11.71
C TYR A 259 24.95 -0.14 -11.15
N LYS A 260 25.42 0.76 -11.97
CA LYS A 260 25.51 2.19 -11.60
C LYS A 260 24.48 2.97 -12.40
N MET A 261 23.54 3.56 -11.72
CA MET A 261 22.64 4.53 -12.32
C MET A 261 23.27 5.91 -12.22
N VAL A 262 23.71 6.46 -13.35
CA VAL A 262 24.22 7.84 -13.40
C VAL A 262 23.06 8.78 -13.07
N TYR A 263 23.28 9.79 -12.23
CA TYR A 263 22.26 10.72 -11.77
C TYR A 263 21.47 11.37 -12.92
N ALA A 264 22.16 11.71 -14.02
CA ALA A 264 21.55 12.26 -15.23
C ALA A 264 20.58 11.30 -15.96
N ASN A 265 20.74 9.99 -15.75
CA ASN A 265 19.90 8.94 -16.35
C ASN A 265 19.03 8.23 -15.28
N ARG A 266 18.85 8.86 -14.11
CA ARG A 266 18.03 8.29 -13.07
C ARG A 266 16.62 8.07 -13.57
N PHE A 267 16.16 6.83 -13.45
CA PHE A 267 14.77 6.49 -13.74
C PHE A 267 13.84 7.25 -12.78
N GLU A 268 13.01 8.10 -13.33
CA GLU A 268 12.03 8.86 -12.57
C GLU A 268 10.68 8.12 -12.64
N GLU A 269 10.42 7.31 -11.63
CA GLU A 269 9.21 6.49 -11.55
C GLU A 269 7.93 7.31 -11.71
N GLY A 270 7.86 8.48 -11.05
CA GLY A 270 6.71 9.37 -11.14
C GLY A 270 6.49 9.91 -12.57
N GLU A 271 7.56 10.23 -13.28
CA GLU A 271 7.48 10.71 -14.67
C GLU A 271 7.14 9.57 -15.63
N PHE A 272 7.67 8.37 -15.40
CA PHE A 272 7.31 7.20 -16.19
C PHE A 272 5.83 6.84 -16.00
N ARG A 273 5.32 6.87 -14.75
CA ARG A 273 3.92 6.57 -14.43
C ARG A 273 2.93 7.50 -15.13
N LYS A 274 3.27 8.78 -15.28
CA LYS A 274 2.42 9.75 -16.00
C LYS A 274 2.25 9.40 -17.48
N ARG A 275 3.18 8.66 -18.07
CA ARG A 275 3.27 8.42 -19.51
C ARG A 275 2.94 6.98 -19.92
N VAL A 276 3.14 6.01 -19.05
CA VAL A 276 2.85 4.60 -19.40
C VAL A 276 1.35 4.32 -19.39
N GLN A 277 0.87 3.70 -20.48
CA GLN A 277 -0.51 3.27 -20.61
C GLN A 277 -0.58 1.74 -20.70
N PHE A 278 -1.49 1.12 -19.94
CA PHE A 278 -1.70 -0.34 -19.88
C PHE A 278 -0.40 -1.14 -19.68
N MET A 279 0.54 -0.58 -18.92
CA MET A 279 1.85 -1.20 -18.65
C MET A 279 2.55 -1.74 -19.92
N THR A 280 2.40 -1.04 -21.04
CA THR A 280 3.06 -1.37 -22.31
C THR A 280 4.34 -0.55 -22.45
N PRO A 281 5.53 -1.18 -22.41
CA PRO A 281 6.79 -0.49 -22.54
C PRO A 281 7.02 -0.01 -23.98
N GLY A 282 7.94 0.92 -24.15
CA GLY A 282 8.36 1.42 -25.48
C GLY A 282 8.96 2.81 -25.42
N LYS A 283 9.25 3.35 -26.59
CA LYS A 283 9.80 4.70 -26.74
C LYS A 283 8.78 5.77 -26.40
N LEU A 284 9.29 6.91 -25.94
CA LEU A 284 8.48 8.10 -25.71
C LEU A 284 7.91 8.60 -27.03
N THR A 285 6.61 8.78 -27.09
CA THR A 285 5.88 9.21 -28.27
C THR A 285 4.91 10.33 -27.92
N LYS A 286 4.88 11.37 -28.72
CA LYS A 286 3.91 12.45 -28.60
C LYS A 286 2.72 12.17 -29.50
N VAL A 287 1.53 12.07 -28.92
CA VAL A 287 0.28 11.74 -29.63
C VAL A 287 -0.67 12.91 -29.59
N LYS A 288 -1.20 13.26 -30.77
CA LYS A 288 -2.20 14.33 -30.94
C LYS A 288 -3.49 13.74 -31.48
N PHE A 289 -4.62 14.09 -30.87
CA PHE A 289 -5.93 13.61 -31.27
C PHE A 289 -7.03 14.65 -30.98
N ILE A 290 -8.14 14.56 -31.70
CA ILE A 290 -9.36 15.32 -31.42
C ILE A 290 -10.28 14.45 -30.61
N PHE A 291 -10.84 15.02 -29.55
CA PHE A 291 -11.95 14.45 -28.78
C PHE A 291 -13.24 15.21 -29.09
N TYR A 292 -14.28 14.47 -29.43
CA TYR A 292 -15.64 14.97 -29.67
C TYR A 292 -16.51 14.75 -28.44
N GLY A 293 -16.83 15.83 -27.72
CA GLY A 293 -17.65 15.77 -26.50
C GLY A 293 -17.60 17.09 -25.72
N HIS A 294 -18.47 17.24 -24.72
CA HIS A 294 -18.61 18.47 -23.96
C HIS A 294 -17.62 18.64 -22.80
N ASN A 295 -17.01 17.57 -22.35
CA ASN A 295 -16.08 17.59 -21.23
C ASN A 295 -14.93 16.58 -21.43
N CYS A 296 -13.70 17.07 -21.42
CA CYS A 296 -12.48 16.27 -21.58
C CYS A 296 -11.72 16.02 -20.27
N SER A 297 -12.26 16.39 -19.09
CA SER A 297 -11.54 16.27 -17.81
C SER A 297 -11.07 14.84 -17.53
N PHE A 298 -11.89 13.83 -17.82
CA PHE A 298 -11.53 12.41 -17.63
C PHE A 298 -10.31 11.99 -18.48
N ILE A 299 -10.05 12.67 -19.61
CA ILE A 299 -8.86 12.44 -20.43
C ILE A 299 -7.62 12.99 -19.72
N LEU A 300 -7.74 14.22 -19.17
CA LEU A 300 -6.66 14.86 -18.42
C LEU A 300 -6.34 14.09 -17.13
N ASP A 301 -7.37 13.58 -16.45
CA ASP A 301 -7.21 12.73 -15.26
C ASP A 301 -6.51 11.40 -15.62
N ARG A 302 -6.90 10.79 -16.74
CA ARG A 302 -6.29 9.52 -17.19
C ARG A 302 -4.86 9.67 -17.68
N MET A 303 -4.57 10.79 -18.33
CA MET A 303 -3.26 11.10 -18.95
C MET A 303 -2.69 12.39 -18.36
N PRO A 304 -1.92 12.34 -17.28
CA PRO A 304 -1.40 13.54 -16.60
C PRO A 304 -0.51 14.42 -17.47
N THR A 305 0.00 13.92 -18.61
CA THR A 305 0.77 14.71 -19.60
C THR A 305 -0.11 15.34 -20.68
N ALA A 306 -1.41 15.03 -20.69
CA ALA A 306 -2.33 15.55 -21.68
C ALA A 306 -2.58 17.04 -21.46
N ARG A 307 -2.66 17.79 -22.55
CA ARG A 307 -3.00 19.20 -22.56
C ARG A 307 -3.93 19.52 -23.74
N VAL A 308 -4.89 20.37 -23.51
CA VAL A 308 -5.75 20.90 -24.56
C VAL A 308 -4.95 21.95 -25.33
N ILE A 309 -4.77 21.73 -26.64
CA ILE A 309 -4.07 22.65 -27.54
C ILE A 309 -5.07 23.65 -28.13
N GLU A 310 -6.23 23.14 -28.55
CA GLU A 310 -7.28 23.92 -29.16
C GLU A 310 -8.65 23.41 -28.70
N CYS A 311 -9.63 24.32 -28.69
CA CYS A 311 -11.03 24.00 -28.42
C CYS A 311 -11.90 24.85 -29.34
N ASN A 312 -12.93 24.26 -29.95
CA ASN A 312 -13.88 25.03 -30.75
C ASN A 312 -14.74 25.94 -29.85
N LYS A 313 -15.38 26.94 -30.48
CA LYS A 313 -16.22 27.94 -29.76
C LYS A 313 -17.36 27.30 -28.96
N GLU A 314 -17.92 26.20 -29.45
CA GLU A 314 -19.03 25.45 -28.87
C GLU A 314 -18.61 24.51 -27.76
N LYS A 315 -17.32 24.36 -27.52
CA LYS A 315 -16.72 23.41 -26.53
C LYS A 315 -17.19 21.97 -26.75
N THR A 316 -17.25 21.54 -27.98
CA THR A 316 -17.62 20.18 -28.40
C THR A 316 -16.50 19.42 -29.09
N GLU A 317 -15.42 20.12 -29.47
CA GLU A 317 -14.23 19.55 -30.07
C GLU A 317 -12.98 20.05 -29.34
N TYR A 318 -12.16 19.14 -28.83
CA TYR A 318 -10.92 19.44 -28.13
C TYR A 318 -9.77 18.77 -28.86
N THR A 319 -8.80 19.53 -29.32
CA THR A 319 -7.52 19.01 -29.80
C THR A 319 -6.61 18.84 -28.59
N ILE A 320 -6.23 17.58 -28.32
CA ILE A 320 -5.45 17.19 -27.15
C ILE A 320 -4.11 16.61 -27.62
N GLU A 321 -3.04 17.00 -26.93
CA GLU A 321 -1.71 16.44 -27.10
C GLU A 321 -1.26 15.80 -25.78
N THR A 322 -0.65 14.61 -25.86
CA THR A 322 -0.12 13.89 -24.71
C THR A 322 1.20 13.19 -25.05
N GLU A 323 2.04 12.99 -24.04
CA GLU A 323 3.26 12.19 -24.16
C GLU A 323 3.05 10.85 -23.50
N VAL A 324 3.37 9.77 -24.20
CA VAL A 324 3.18 8.40 -23.71
C VAL A 324 4.36 7.51 -24.07
N TYR A 325 4.59 6.48 -23.23
CA TYR A 325 5.51 5.41 -23.58
C TYR A 325 4.79 4.26 -24.28
N GLY A 326 5.42 3.77 -25.36
CA GLY A 326 4.94 2.61 -26.09
C GLY A 326 3.60 2.80 -26.79
N LYS A 327 2.98 1.69 -27.15
CA LYS A 327 1.74 1.64 -27.94
C LYS A 327 0.48 1.36 -27.11
N GLY A 328 0.60 1.30 -25.78
CA GLY A 328 -0.53 1.05 -24.90
C GLY A 328 -1.68 2.06 -25.05
N ILE A 329 -1.36 3.29 -25.42
CA ILE A 329 -2.36 4.32 -25.69
C ILE A 329 -3.39 3.91 -26.76
N ILE A 330 -3.01 3.08 -27.74
CA ILE A 330 -3.92 2.63 -28.80
C ILE A 330 -5.13 1.91 -28.22
N MET A 331 -4.94 1.06 -27.22
CA MET A 331 -6.03 0.37 -26.55
C MET A 331 -7.02 1.34 -25.94
N TRP A 332 -6.51 2.40 -25.29
CA TRP A 332 -7.36 3.42 -24.71
C TRP A 332 -8.08 4.25 -25.77
N LEU A 333 -7.38 4.67 -26.83
CA LEU A 333 -7.99 5.42 -27.92
C LEU A 333 -9.12 4.62 -28.59
N LEU A 334 -8.93 3.33 -28.84
CA LEU A 334 -9.96 2.44 -29.38
C LEU A 334 -11.16 2.29 -28.44
N SER A 335 -10.93 2.26 -27.13
CA SER A 335 -12.03 2.15 -26.15
C SER A 335 -12.97 3.37 -26.14
N GLN A 336 -12.54 4.51 -26.67
CA GLN A 336 -13.35 5.72 -26.77
C GLN A 336 -14.30 5.70 -28.00
N GLY A 337 -14.15 4.71 -28.87
CA GLY A 337 -15.01 4.54 -30.04
C GLY A 337 -14.92 5.73 -31.01
N SER A 338 -16.07 6.19 -31.50
CA SER A 338 -16.16 7.29 -32.49
C SER A 338 -15.91 8.69 -31.89
N LYS A 339 -15.70 8.79 -30.59
CA LYS A 339 -15.47 10.09 -29.93
C LYS A 339 -14.04 10.60 -30.08
N ILE A 340 -13.11 9.79 -30.63
CA ILE A 340 -11.73 10.19 -30.81
C ILE A 340 -11.27 10.01 -32.25
N LYS A 341 -10.53 11.03 -32.75
CA LYS A 341 -9.82 10.97 -34.04
C LYS A 341 -8.35 11.27 -33.79
N VAL A 342 -7.48 10.28 -33.98
CA VAL A 342 -6.02 10.47 -33.90
C VAL A 342 -5.53 11.26 -35.11
N ILE A 343 -4.65 12.26 -34.86
CA ILE A 343 -4.07 13.13 -35.88
C ILE A 343 -2.63 12.77 -36.14
N SER A 344 -1.84 12.56 -35.11
CA SER A 344 -0.42 12.24 -35.19
C SER A 344 0.07 11.44 -33.99
N PRO A 345 1.19 10.71 -34.10
CA PRO A 345 2.01 10.53 -35.30
C PRO A 345 1.35 9.56 -36.30
N THR A 346 1.84 9.57 -37.54
CA THR A 346 1.31 8.74 -38.65
C THR A 346 1.30 7.24 -38.28
N GLU A 347 2.32 6.75 -37.58
CA GLU A 347 2.42 5.36 -37.14
C GLU A 347 1.21 4.96 -36.25
N ILE A 348 0.84 5.81 -35.28
CA ILE A 348 -0.32 5.54 -34.41
C ILE A 348 -1.64 5.62 -35.22
N VAL A 349 -1.75 6.60 -36.15
CA VAL A 349 -2.91 6.71 -37.03
C VAL A 349 -3.10 5.45 -37.88
N ASP A 350 -2.02 4.92 -38.47
CA ASP A 350 -2.10 3.74 -39.33
C ASP A 350 -2.39 2.46 -38.54
N GLU A 351 -1.83 2.34 -37.34
CA GLU A 351 -2.18 1.24 -36.43
C GLU A 351 -3.66 1.31 -36.00
N MET A 352 -4.18 2.50 -35.67
CA MET A 352 -5.61 2.68 -35.36
C MET A 352 -6.49 2.23 -36.55
N LYS A 353 -6.15 2.67 -37.79
CA LYS A 353 -6.88 2.24 -38.99
C LYS A 353 -6.84 0.71 -39.18
N ALA A 354 -5.66 0.10 -38.96
CA ALA A 354 -5.49 -1.34 -39.09
C ALA A 354 -6.36 -2.11 -38.07
N GLU A 355 -6.37 -1.68 -36.82
CA GLU A 355 -7.20 -2.31 -35.79
C GLU A 355 -8.69 -2.12 -36.03
N ILE A 356 -9.14 -0.92 -36.40
CA ILE A 356 -10.54 -0.67 -36.76
C ILE A 356 -10.99 -1.58 -37.92
N LYS A 357 -10.11 -1.76 -38.92
CA LYS A 357 -10.41 -2.66 -40.05
C LYS A 357 -10.51 -4.13 -39.62
N LYS A 358 -9.67 -4.57 -38.68
CA LYS A 358 -9.78 -5.92 -38.09
C LYS A 358 -11.09 -6.06 -37.31
N MET A 359 -11.41 -5.09 -36.45
CA MET A 359 -12.67 -5.07 -35.69
C MET A 359 -13.87 -5.11 -36.62
N GLN A 360 -13.91 -4.31 -37.69
CA GLN A 360 -15.00 -4.32 -38.67
C GLN A 360 -15.21 -5.68 -39.32
N LYS A 361 -14.13 -6.48 -39.54
CA LYS A 361 -14.25 -7.83 -40.10
C LYS A 361 -14.89 -8.82 -39.15
N LEU A 362 -14.80 -8.60 -37.83
CA LEU A 362 -15.41 -9.49 -36.82
C LEU A 362 -16.95 -9.34 -36.76
N TYR A 363 -17.51 -8.24 -37.28
CA TYR A 363 -18.95 -7.96 -37.28
C TYR A 363 -19.58 -8.09 -38.67
N LYS A 364 -18.86 -8.61 -39.64
CA LYS A 364 -19.34 -8.98 -40.97
C LYS A 364 -19.59 -10.49 -41.06
#